data_a78bc27f854d8e5619afaa899b1e9ec6
#
_entry.id   a78bc27f854d8e5619afaa899b1e9ec6
#
_cell.length_a   1.000
_cell.length_b   1.000
_cell.length_c   1.000
_cell.angle_alpha   90.00
_cell.angle_beta   90.00
_cell.angle_gamma   90.00
#
_symmetry.space_group_name_H-M   'P 1'
#
loop_
_entity.id
_entity.type
_entity.pdbx_description
1 polymer ?
#
loop_
_entity_poly.entity_id
_entity_poly.type
_entity_poly.pdbx_seq_one_letter_code
_entity_poly.pdbx_strand_id
1 'polypeptide(L)' 'MSLEEAVKEAAFRDRDIFIFRDHAGQAMVLHRKRDGKMELIEVP' A
#
# COMPACT_ATOMS: atom_id res chain seq x y z
N MET A 1 9.56 4.50 0.78
CA MET A 1 9.20 3.15 0.32
C MET A 1 8.54 3.24 -1.04
N SER A 2 8.91 2.37 -1.96
CA SER A 2 8.27 2.32 -3.27
C SER A 2 6.96 1.54 -3.21
N LEU A 3 6.14 1.65 -4.26
CA LEU A 3 4.89 0.88 -4.33
C LEU A 3 5.17 -0.62 -4.31
N GLU A 4 6.21 -1.07 -5.02
CA GLU A 4 6.58 -2.50 -5.03
C GLU A 4 6.93 -2.99 -3.63
N GLU A 5 7.71 -2.21 -2.90
CA GLU A 5 8.08 -2.55 -1.52
C GLU A 5 6.84 -2.59 -0.63
N ALA A 6 5.93 -1.63 -0.82
CA ALA A 6 4.70 -1.57 -0.03
C ALA A 6 3.81 -2.79 -0.28
N VAL A 7 3.69 -3.22 -1.54
CA VAL A 7 2.90 -4.40 -1.90
C VAL A 7 3.49 -5.65 -1.24
N LYS A 8 4.82 -5.81 -1.31
CA LYS A 8 5.50 -6.94 -0.71
C LYS A 8 5.35 -6.94 0.81
N GLU A 9 5.50 -5.78 1.42
CA GLU A 9 5.40 -5.66 2.87
C GLU A 9 3.98 -5.94 3.35
N ALA A 10 2.98 -5.43 2.65
CA ALA A 10 1.59 -5.67 2.99
C ALA A 10 1.25 -7.16 2.89
N ALA A 11 1.74 -7.82 1.85
CA ALA A 11 1.55 -9.25 1.67
C ALA A 11 2.25 -10.06 2.78
N PHE A 12 3.47 -9.68 3.11
CA PHE A 12 4.23 -10.33 4.17
C PHE A 12 3.53 -10.24 5.52
N ARG A 13 2.94 -9.08 5.81
CA ARG A 13 2.24 -8.84 7.08
C ARG A 13 0.77 -9.25 7.03
N ASP A 14 0.30 -9.73 5.90
CA ASP A 14 -1.10 -10.13 5.68
C ASP A 14 -2.06 -9.02 6.09
N ARG A 15 -1.78 -7.81 5.63
CA ARG A 15 -2.59 -6.63 5.92
C ARG A 15 -3.54 -6.29 4.78
N ASP A 16 -4.77 -5.94 5.12
CA ASP A 16 -5.74 -5.46 4.13
C ASP A 16 -5.53 -3.98 3.84
N ILE A 17 -5.02 -3.24 4.83
CA ILE A 17 -4.71 -1.82 4.68
C ILE A 17 -3.28 -1.59 5.13
N PHE A 18 -2.49 -0.92 4.27
CA PHE A 18 -1.10 -0.61 4.56
C PHE A 18 -0.82 0.83 4.20
N ILE A 19 -0.39 1.63 5.17
CA ILE A 19 -0.09 3.04 4.99
C ILE A 19 1.41 3.20 4.86
N PHE A 20 1.85 3.91 3.81
CA PHE A 20 3.28 4.14 3.59
C PHE A 20 3.51 5.51 2.96
N ARG A 21 4.76 5.94 2.95
CA ARG A 21 5.17 7.14 2.22
C ARG A 21 6.05 6.74 1.07
N ASP A 22 5.82 7.35 -0.10
CA ASP A 22 6.66 7.11 -1.27
C ASP A 22 7.96 7.91 -1.15
N HIS A 23 8.81 7.83 -2.19
CA HIS A 23 10.09 8.52 -2.18
C HIS A 23 9.98 10.05 -2.22
N ALA A 24 8.83 10.56 -2.65
CA ALA A 24 8.54 11.99 -2.65
C ALA A 24 7.95 12.46 -1.30
N GLY A 25 7.76 11.55 -0.34
CA GLY A 25 7.18 11.88 0.95
C GLY A 25 5.66 11.92 0.96
N GLN A 26 5.03 11.54 -0.15
CA GLN A 26 3.57 11.52 -0.26
C GLN A 26 3.00 10.34 0.53
N ALA A 27 2.03 10.60 1.42
CA ALA A 27 1.35 9.54 2.15
C ALA A 27 0.41 8.79 1.23
N MET A 28 0.48 7.47 1.28
CA MET A 28 -0.30 6.59 0.41
C MET A 28 -0.94 5.51 1.25
N VAL A 29 -2.12 5.06 0.81
CA VAL A 29 -2.82 3.94 1.44
C VAL A 29 -2.97 2.84 0.40
N LEU A 30 -2.47 1.64 0.72
CA LEU A 30 -2.64 0.47 -0.11
C LEU A 30 -3.75 -0.37 0.49
N HIS A 31 -4.81 -0.60 -0.27
CA HIS A 31 -5.98 -1.34 0.18
C HIS A 31 -6.14 -2.62 -0.63
N ARG A 32 -6.07 -3.77 0.06
CA ARG A 32 -6.26 -5.07 -0.57
C ARG A 32 -7.74 -5.43 -0.54
N LYS A 33 -8.31 -5.68 -1.71
CA LYS A 33 -9.70 -6.07 -1.85
C LYS A 33 -9.87 -7.58 -1.70
N ARG A 34 -11.09 -8.01 -1.48
CA ARG A 34 -11.41 -9.42 -1.30
C ARG A 34 -11.12 -10.29 -2.52
N ASP A 35 -11.17 -9.69 -3.71
CA ASP A 35 -10.89 -10.39 -4.95
C ASP A 35 -9.39 -10.55 -5.24
N GLY A 36 -8.55 -10.11 -4.32
CA GLY A 36 -7.10 -10.17 -4.46
C GLY A 36 -6.50 -8.97 -5.16
N LYS A 37 -7.30 -8.05 -5.62
CA LYS A 37 -6.81 -6.83 -6.26
C LYS A 37 -6.44 -5.78 -5.21
N MET A 38 -5.55 -4.88 -5.57
CA MET A 38 -5.14 -3.80 -4.69
C MET A 38 -5.53 -2.45 -5.26
N GLU A 39 -5.91 -1.55 -4.36
CA GLU A 39 -6.26 -0.18 -4.70
C GLU A 39 -5.28 0.75 -4.01
N LEU A 40 -4.76 1.72 -4.76
CA LEU A 40 -3.83 2.70 -4.23
C LEU A 40 -4.55 4.04 -4.08
N ILE A 41 -4.53 4.56 -2.87
CA ILE A 41 -5.21 5.82 -2.54
C ILE A 41 -4.17 6.83 -2.09
N GLU A 42 -4.16 8.00 -2.74
CA GLU A 42 -3.30 9.10 -2.32
C GLU A 42 -4.00 9.89 -1.22
N VAL A 43 -3.27 10.17 -0.15
CA VAL A 43 -3.78 11.00 0.94
C VAL A 43 -3.45 12.45 0.59
N PRO A 44 -4.45 13.36 0.53
CA PRO A 44 -4.20 14.76 0.19
C PRO A 44 -3.36 15.49 1.23
#